data_0ff3c272f0fee8da4c22270f378d06e3
#
_entry.id   0ff3c272f0fee8da4c22270f378d06e3
#
_cell.length_a   1.000
_cell.length_b   1.000
_cell.length_c   1.000
_cell.angle_alpha   90.00
_cell.angle_beta   90.00
_cell.angle_gamma   90.00
#
_symmetry.space_group_name_H-M   'P 1'
#
loop_
_entity.id
_entity.type
_entity.pdbx_description
1 polymer ?
#
loop_
_entity_poly.entity_id
_entity_poly.type
_entity_poly.pdbx_seq_one_letter_code
_entity_poly.pdbx_strand_id
1 'polypeptide(L)'
;MYKKILLTVYLCISLLQVGAVGINKNNNIKNDDGFTTIVFDRANSPVPYRIPAITETRKGTLLAACDFRLSHTDVGWNNRNGLWQINIVMKTSKDFGKTWSDTVCVARGNEHAADPVRTAFGDPSIIADRTSDNVLLHCVAGKSAYQTATRQNPQHAYFFHR
;
A
#
# COMPACT_ATOMS: atom_id res chain seq x y z
N MET A 1 -34.13 0.62 17.93
CA MET A 1 -32.88 -0.15 17.91
C MET A 1 -31.81 0.43 16.97
N TYR A 2 -31.87 1.73 16.61
CA TYR A 2 -30.95 2.41 15.67
C TYR A 2 -30.02 3.47 16.28
N LYS A 3 -30.11 3.72 17.61
CA LYS A 3 -29.29 4.75 18.27
C LYS A 3 -27.88 4.31 18.70
N LYS A 4 -27.57 3.01 18.67
CA LYS A 4 -26.23 2.51 19.09
C LYS A 4 -25.18 2.47 17.97
N ILE A 5 -25.61 2.52 16.69
CA ILE A 5 -24.69 2.45 15.56
C ILE A 5 -24.07 3.83 15.24
N LEU A 6 -24.78 4.91 15.54
CA LEU A 6 -24.31 6.27 15.24
C LEU A 6 -23.19 6.75 16.16
N LEU A 7 -23.10 6.22 17.38
CA LEU A 7 -22.08 6.62 18.35
C LEU A 7 -20.70 5.99 18.07
N THR A 8 -20.69 4.84 17.41
CA THR A 8 -19.44 4.13 17.08
C THR A 8 -18.73 4.76 15.87
N VAL A 9 -19.46 5.36 14.95
CA VAL A 9 -18.90 6.04 13.78
C VAL A 9 -18.27 7.39 14.15
N TYR A 10 -18.83 8.11 15.13
CA TYR A 10 -18.26 9.38 15.59
C TYR A 10 -16.94 9.23 16.36
N LEU A 11 -16.72 8.11 17.04
CA LEU A 11 -15.50 7.86 17.79
C LEU A 11 -14.31 7.50 16.89
N CYS A 12 -14.56 6.94 15.69
CA CYS A 12 -13.50 6.67 14.71
C CYS A 12 -13.00 7.92 13.96
N ILE A 13 -13.84 8.97 13.85
CA ILE A 13 -13.47 10.20 13.13
C ILE A 13 -12.64 11.15 14.01
N SER A 14 -12.76 11.07 15.33
CA SER A 14 -12.01 11.94 16.25
C SER A 14 -10.57 11.49 16.51
N LEU A 15 -10.17 10.29 16.09
CA LEU A 15 -8.80 9.75 16.23
C LEU A 15 -7.93 9.95 14.98
N LEU A 16 -8.46 10.57 13.92
CA LEU A 16 -7.73 10.88 12.68
C LEU A 16 -7.26 12.34 12.58
N GLN A 17 -7.27 13.10 13.67
CA GLN A 17 -6.55 14.36 13.75
C GLN A 17 -5.08 14.13 14.12
N VAL A 18 -4.37 13.35 13.33
CA VAL A 18 -2.92 13.49 13.21
C VAL A 18 -2.69 14.70 12.30
N GLY A 19 -2.13 15.75 12.86
CA GLY A 19 -2.08 17.09 12.31
C GLY A 19 -1.73 17.17 10.83
N ALA A 20 -2.62 17.75 10.06
CA ALA A 20 -2.27 18.32 8.79
C ALA A 20 -1.30 19.47 9.07
N VAL A 21 -0.02 19.28 8.79
CA VAL A 21 0.97 20.36 8.78
C VAL A 21 0.56 21.32 7.67
N GLY A 22 -0.05 22.43 8.05
CA GLY A 22 -0.33 23.54 7.14
C GLY A 22 0.99 24.08 6.61
N ILE A 23 1.20 24.00 5.31
CA ILE A 23 2.34 24.67 4.64
C ILE A 23 2.10 26.18 4.73
N ASN A 24 2.63 26.80 5.77
CA ASN A 24 2.68 28.24 5.88
C ASN A 24 3.93 28.74 5.12
N LYS A 25 3.74 29.58 4.11
CA LYS A 25 4.80 30.13 3.24
C LYS A 25 5.79 31.09 3.94
N ASN A 26 5.72 31.23 5.23
CA ASN A 26 6.70 32.04 6.00
C ASN A 26 7.64 31.10 6.76
N ASN A 27 8.90 31.11 6.36
CA ASN A 27 10.03 30.36 6.87
C ASN A 27 10.28 30.58 8.38
N ASN A 28 9.43 30.04 9.24
CA ASN A 28 9.72 29.77 10.63
C ASN A 28 9.17 28.40 10.97
N ILE A 29 9.90 27.36 10.54
CA ILE A 29 9.72 26.00 11.06
C ILE A 29 10.15 26.09 12.52
N LYS A 30 9.19 26.23 13.44
CA LYS A 30 9.43 25.88 14.84
C LYS A 30 9.84 24.41 14.84
N ASN A 31 10.93 24.11 15.50
CA ASN A 31 11.41 22.74 15.74
C ASN A 31 10.30 21.93 16.42
N ASP A 32 9.41 21.36 15.60
CA ASP A 32 8.70 20.16 15.98
C ASP A 32 9.75 19.06 15.90
N ASP A 33 9.94 18.25 16.94
CA ASP A 33 10.88 17.13 16.96
C ASP A 33 10.53 16.04 15.93
N GLY A 34 9.64 16.38 15.01
CA GLY A 34 9.24 15.56 13.86
C GLY A 34 10.37 15.43 12.85
N PHE A 35 10.62 14.21 12.40
CA PHE A 35 11.54 13.93 11.30
C PHE A 35 10.76 13.44 10.07
N THR A 36 11.35 13.66 8.89
CA THR A 36 10.82 13.14 7.63
C THR A 36 11.79 12.13 7.06
N THR A 37 11.27 10.98 6.63
CA THR A 37 12.07 9.96 5.93
C THR A 37 11.38 9.54 4.63
N ILE A 38 12.17 9.26 3.60
CA ILE A 38 11.68 8.72 2.34
C ILE A 38 11.75 7.20 2.41
N VAL A 39 10.60 6.54 2.45
CA VAL A 39 10.52 5.08 2.53
C VAL A 39 10.77 4.43 1.17
N PHE A 40 10.09 4.94 0.13
CA PHE A 40 10.24 4.47 -1.25
C PHE A 40 10.63 5.67 -2.12
N ASP A 41 11.88 5.71 -2.52
CA ASP A 41 12.41 6.83 -3.31
C ASP A 41 12.08 6.66 -4.78
N ARG A 42 11.01 7.32 -5.21
CA ARG A 42 10.59 7.34 -6.60
C ARG A 42 11.54 8.11 -7.50
N ALA A 43 12.17 9.16 -6.99
CA ALA A 43 13.03 10.04 -7.78
C ALA A 43 14.33 9.34 -8.22
N ASN A 44 14.84 8.43 -7.37
CA ASN A 44 16.07 7.69 -7.61
C ASN A 44 15.81 6.23 -8.03
N SER A 45 14.56 5.85 -8.33
CA SER A 45 14.22 4.51 -8.79
C SER A 45 13.95 4.50 -10.30
N PRO A 46 14.54 3.59 -11.08
CA PRO A 46 14.22 3.41 -12.49
C PRO A 46 12.79 2.90 -12.70
N VAL A 47 12.17 2.38 -11.65
CA VAL A 47 10.81 1.84 -11.63
C VAL A 47 9.99 2.61 -10.62
N PRO A 48 8.80 3.13 -11.00
CA PRO A 48 7.99 3.92 -10.09
C PRO A 48 7.39 3.07 -8.96
N TYR A 49 7.53 3.60 -7.75
CA TYR A 49 6.74 3.20 -6.59
C TYR A 49 5.43 4.00 -6.57
N ARG A 50 4.30 3.33 -6.35
CA ARG A 50 2.98 3.97 -6.31
C ARG A 50 2.10 3.35 -5.23
N ILE A 51 1.01 4.06 -4.89
CA ILE A 51 -0.05 3.58 -3.99
C ILE A 51 0.51 3.04 -2.67
N PRO A 52 1.14 3.87 -1.85
CA PRO A 52 1.71 3.42 -0.59
C PRO A 52 0.62 3.14 0.45
N ALA A 53 0.82 2.09 1.24
CA ALA A 53 0.05 1.76 2.44
C ALA A 53 1.01 1.56 3.61
N ILE A 54 0.58 1.93 4.82
CA ILE A 54 1.36 1.78 6.03
C ILE A 54 0.48 1.30 7.17
N THR A 55 1.01 0.45 8.03
CA THR A 55 0.40 0.05 9.30
C THR A 55 1.45 -0.17 10.37
N GLU A 56 1.01 -0.18 11.62
CA GLU A 56 1.83 -0.53 12.78
C GLU A 56 1.34 -1.86 13.36
N THR A 57 2.26 -2.77 13.61
CA THR A 57 1.97 -4.03 14.28
C THR A 57 1.79 -3.83 15.79
N ARG A 58 1.21 -4.81 16.48
CA ARG A 58 1.09 -4.84 17.95
C ARG A 58 2.42 -4.60 18.67
N LYS A 59 3.53 -4.98 18.08
CA LYS A 59 4.89 -4.83 18.64
C LYS A 59 5.58 -3.52 18.28
N GLY A 60 4.86 -2.57 17.65
CA GLY A 60 5.41 -1.27 17.28
C GLY A 60 6.27 -1.29 15.99
N THR A 61 6.27 -2.39 15.25
CA THR A 61 6.95 -2.43 13.95
C THR A 61 6.06 -1.77 12.89
N LEU A 62 6.60 -0.78 12.19
CA LEU A 62 5.93 -0.22 11.02
C LEU A 62 6.16 -1.11 9.80
N LEU A 63 5.10 -1.32 9.03
CA LEU A 63 5.12 -2.01 7.75
C LEU A 63 4.65 -1.04 6.68
N ALA A 64 5.47 -0.76 5.69
CA ALA A 64 5.11 0.07 4.54
C ALA A 64 5.17 -0.76 3.27
N ALA A 65 4.09 -0.78 2.49
CA ALA A 65 4.03 -1.47 1.22
C ALA A 65 3.63 -0.53 0.10
N CYS A 66 4.01 -0.87 -1.13
CA CYS A 66 3.58 -0.14 -2.30
C CYS A 66 3.69 -1.00 -3.57
N ASP A 67 3.09 -0.49 -4.65
CA ASP A 67 3.31 -1.02 -5.99
C ASP A 67 4.73 -0.75 -6.45
N PHE A 68 5.33 -1.76 -7.07
CA PHE A 68 6.55 -1.66 -7.86
C PHE A 68 6.21 -1.99 -9.32
N ARG A 69 6.03 -0.96 -10.14
CA ARG A 69 5.42 -1.05 -11.47
C ARG A 69 6.47 -1.12 -12.58
N LEU A 70 6.93 -2.31 -12.91
CA LEU A 70 7.97 -2.52 -13.93
C LEU A 70 7.64 -1.91 -15.30
N SER A 71 6.36 -1.79 -15.62
CA SER A 71 5.88 -1.29 -16.91
C SER A 71 5.36 0.15 -16.91
N HIS A 72 5.36 0.84 -15.76
CA HIS A 72 4.74 2.15 -15.56
C HIS A 72 3.21 2.18 -15.78
N THR A 73 2.57 1.03 -15.96
CA THR A 73 1.13 0.88 -16.19
C THR A 73 0.38 0.56 -14.89
N ASP A 74 -0.88 0.24 -14.99
CA ASP A 74 -1.72 -0.19 -13.89
C ASP A 74 -2.12 -1.67 -14.04
N VAL A 75 -2.71 -2.26 -12.98
CA VAL A 75 -3.20 -3.64 -13.03
C VAL A 75 -4.17 -3.82 -14.20
N GLY A 76 -3.88 -4.80 -15.04
CA GLY A 76 -4.68 -5.09 -16.24
C GLY A 76 -4.44 -4.16 -17.41
N TRP A 77 -3.59 -3.16 -17.31
CA TRP A 77 -3.21 -2.29 -18.40
C TRP A 77 -1.89 -2.75 -19.03
N ASN A 78 -1.99 -3.10 -20.31
CA ASN A 78 -0.82 -3.38 -21.13
C ASN A 78 -0.19 -2.07 -21.61
N ASN A 79 1.11 -1.89 -21.40
CA ASN A 79 1.83 -0.87 -22.13
C ASN A 79 2.17 -1.36 -23.54
N ARG A 80 2.68 -0.45 -24.40
CA ARG A 80 3.07 -0.79 -25.79
C ARG A 80 4.14 -1.89 -25.87
N ASN A 81 4.84 -2.19 -24.78
CA ASN A 81 5.88 -3.21 -24.68
C ASN A 81 5.36 -4.56 -24.15
N GLY A 82 4.05 -4.68 -23.89
CA GLY A 82 3.43 -5.93 -23.43
C GLY A 82 3.70 -6.30 -21.99
N LEU A 83 4.37 -5.45 -21.20
CA LEU A 83 4.68 -5.74 -19.81
C LEU A 83 3.48 -5.42 -18.92
N TRP A 84 3.03 -6.43 -18.19
CA TRP A 84 1.87 -6.37 -17.29
C TRP A 84 2.28 -6.45 -15.83
N GLN A 85 3.51 -6.85 -15.58
CA GLN A 85 3.99 -7.21 -14.25
C GLN A 85 4.01 -6.01 -13.31
N ILE A 86 3.26 -6.13 -12.22
CA ILE A 86 3.32 -5.25 -11.06
C ILE A 86 3.55 -6.13 -9.85
N ASN A 87 4.46 -5.72 -8.99
CA ASN A 87 4.78 -6.42 -7.75
C ASN A 87 4.32 -5.56 -6.57
N ILE A 88 3.99 -6.18 -5.44
CA ILE A 88 3.91 -5.49 -4.16
C ILE A 88 5.25 -5.69 -3.45
N VAL A 89 5.83 -4.58 -3.06
CA VAL A 89 7.06 -4.57 -2.25
C VAL A 89 6.79 -3.96 -0.87
N MET A 90 7.59 -4.34 0.10
CA MET A 90 7.43 -3.91 1.49
C MET A 90 8.79 -3.59 2.12
N LYS A 91 8.78 -2.63 3.04
CA LYS A 91 9.84 -2.32 3.99
C LYS A 91 9.30 -2.31 5.40
N THR A 92 10.17 -2.55 6.37
CA THR A 92 9.84 -2.53 7.80
C THR A 92 10.71 -1.54 8.55
N SER A 93 10.15 -0.93 9.60
CA SER A 93 10.90 -0.11 10.54
C SER A 93 10.61 -0.56 11.97
N LYS A 94 11.64 -0.60 12.82
CA LYS A 94 11.54 -0.94 14.25
C LYS A 94 11.84 0.24 15.16
N ASP A 95 12.06 1.42 14.60
CA ASP A 95 12.48 2.63 15.29
C ASP A 95 11.57 3.83 14.93
N PHE A 96 10.28 3.54 14.80
CA PHE A 96 9.23 4.51 14.48
C PHE A 96 9.45 5.27 13.16
N GLY A 97 10.06 4.60 12.16
CA GLY A 97 10.23 5.15 10.82
C GLY A 97 11.54 5.92 10.61
N LYS A 98 12.45 5.95 11.59
CA LYS A 98 13.77 6.59 11.44
C LYS A 98 14.64 5.85 10.42
N THR A 99 14.65 4.52 10.51
CA THR A 99 15.33 3.67 9.54
C THR A 99 14.39 2.60 8.99
N TRP A 100 14.67 2.15 7.78
CA TRP A 100 13.87 1.15 7.07
C TRP A 100 14.74 0.03 6.55
N SER A 101 14.20 -1.18 6.54
CA SER A 101 14.85 -2.36 5.98
C SER A 101 15.05 -2.23 4.46
N ASP A 102 15.82 -3.14 3.91
CA ASP A 102 15.83 -3.38 2.47
C ASP A 102 14.42 -3.71 1.96
N THR A 103 14.21 -3.47 0.66
CA THR A 103 12.95 -3.76 -0.01
C THR A 103 12.78 -5.27 -0.21
N VAL A 104 11.64 -5.80 0.26
CA VAL A 104 11.25 -7.20 0.05
C VAL A 104 10.05 -7.26 -0.88
N CYS A 105 10.10 -8.14 -1.89
CA CYS A 105 8.94 -8.43 -2.74
C CYS A 105 8.01 -9.42 -2.02
N VAL A 106 6.81 -8.96 -1.65
CA VAL A 106 5.83 -9.78 -0.91
C VAL A 106 4.79 -10.41 -1.82
N ALA A 107 4.51 -9.80 -2.97
CA ALA A 107 3.68 -10.37 -4.03
C ALA A 107 4.34 -10.11 -5.38
N ARG A 108 4.71 -11.17 -6.07
CA ARG A 108 5.37 -11.09 -7.38
C ARG A 108 4.37 -11.42 -8.48
N GLY A 109 4.09 -10.44 -9.34
CA GLY A 109 3.37 -10.67 -10.58
C GLY A 109 4.21 -11.52 -11.56
N ASN A 110 3.52 -12.24 -12.42
CA ASN A 110 4.13 -12.98 -13.51
C ASN A 110 3.22 -12.89 -14.74
N GLU A 111 3.62 -12.14 -15.75
CA GLU A 111 2.83 -11.94 -16.97
C GLU A 111 2.56 -13.23 -17.77
N HIS A 112 3.36 -14.27 -17.54
CA HIS A 112 3.22 -15.60 -18.14
C HIS A 112 2.57 -16.61 -17.18
N ALA A 113 1.97 -16.16 -16.07
CA ALA A 113 1.30 -17.07 -15.15
C ALA A 113 0.15 -17.80 -15.83
N ALA A 114 0.08 -19.11 -15.62
CA ALA A 114 -1.05 -19.91 -16.09
C ALA A 114 -2.37 -19.48 -15.43
N ASP A 115 -2.32 -19.07 -14.16
CA ASP A 115 -3.43 -18.45 -13.45
C ASP A 115 -3.41 -16.93 -13.72
N PRO A 116 -4.41 -16.38 -14.42
CA PRO A 116 -4.46 -14.97 -14.77
C PRO A 116 -4.52 -14.03 -13.54
N VAL A 117 -4.95 -14.53 -12.38
CA VAL A 117 -4.94 -13.76 -11.11
C VAL A 117 -3.52 -13.40 -10.71
N ARG A 118 -2.55 -14.21 -11.05
CA ARG A 118 -1.13 -14.03 -10.66
C ARG A 118 -0.33 -13.18 -11.64
N THR A 119 -0.97 -12.56 -12.61
CA THR A 119 -0.27 -11.73 -13.62
C THR A 119 0.32 -10.46 -13.01
N ALA A 120 -0.45 -9.77 -12.19
CA ALA A 120 -0.07 -8.52 -11.53
C ALA A 120 -0.74 -8.40 -10.17
N PHE A 121 -0.10 -7.69 -9.24
CA PHE A 121 -0.63 -7.34 -7.94
C PHE A 121 -0.41 -5.85 -7.70
N GLY A 122 -1.46 -5.10 -7.37
CA GLY A 122 -1.39 -3.66 -7.16
C GLY A 122 -2.35 -3.16 -6.09
N ASP A 123 -2.24 -1.88 -5.79
CA ASP A 123 -3.10 -1.18 -4.83
C ASP A 123 -3.12 -1.87 -3.44
N PRO A 124 -1.96 -1.98 -2.77
CA PRO A 124 -1.89 -2.68 -1.49
C PRO A 124 -2.65 -1.94 -0.39
N SER A 125 -3.28 -2.71 0.47
CA SER A 125 -3.84 -2.27 1.75
C SER A 125 -3.37 -3.23 2.83
N ILE A 126 -2.89 -2.71 3.97
CA ILE A 126 -2.32 -3.53 5.05
C ILE A 126 -3.11 -3.28 6.33
N ILE A 127 -3.49 -4.36 7.00
CA ILE A 127 -4.14 -4.35 8.30
C ILE A 127 -3.34 -5.23 9.25
N ALA A 128 -2.91 -4.67 10.38
CA ALA A 128 -2.31 -5.45 11.46
C ALA A 128 -3.35 -5.70 12.56
N ASP A 129 -3.41 -6.93 13.03
CA ASP A 129 -4.24 -7.29 14.17
C ASP A 129 -3.60 -6.72 15.45
N ARG A 130 -4.40 -6.01 16.24
CA ARG A 130 -3.97 -5.40 17.49
C ARG A 130 -3.85 -6.41 18.65
N THR A 131 -4.43 -7.59 18.49
CA THR A 131 -4.46 -8.63 19.53
C THR A 131 -3.48 -9.77 19.28
N SER A 132 -3.03 -9.93 18.04
CA SER A 132 -2.08 -10.96 17.63
C SER A 132 -0.94 -10.37 16.78
N ASP A 133 -0.04 -11.21 16.29
CA ASP A 133 1.02 -10.82 15.36
C ASP A 133 0.60 -10.98 13.89
N ASN A 134 -0.69 -11.24 13.64
CA ASN A 134 -1.20 -11.44 12.29
C ASN A 134 -1.25 -10.12 11.52
N VAL A 135 -0.90 -10.19 10.25
CA VAL A 135 -0.99 -9.10 9.29
C VAL A 135 -1.72 -9.61 8.05
N LEU A 136 -2.70 -8.84 7.60
CA LEU A 136 -3.40 -9.07 6.36
C LEU A 136 -2.94 -8.02 5.34
N LEU A 137 -2.44 -8.47 4.21
CA LEU A 137 -2.21 -7.64 3.04
C LEU A 137 -3.27 -7.97 2.01
N HIS A 138 -4.08 -6.99 1.64
CA HIS A 138 -5.02 -7.05 0.53
C HIS A 138 -4.44 -6.32 -0.66
N CYS A 139 -4.72 -6.79 -1.87
CA CYS A 139 -4.38 -6.08 -3.11
C CYS A 139 -5.36 -6.43 -4.23
N VAL A 140 -5.39 -5.59 -5.24
CA VAL A 140 -6.02 -5.92 -6.52
C VAL A 140 -5.08 -6.83 -7.30
N ALA A 141 -5.64 -7.83 -7.99
CA ALA A 141 -4.85 -8.79 -8.73
C ALA A 141 -5.47 -9.15 -10.07
N GLY A 142 -4.64 -9.56 -11.01
CA GLY A 142 -5.08 -10.15 -12.25
C GLY A 142 -4.63 -9.42 -13.51
N LYS A 143 -5.27 -9.80 -14.61
CA LYS A 143 -4.97 -9.35 -15.97
C LYS A 143 -5.98 -8.34 -16.51
N SER A 144 -7.08 -8.10 -15.79
CA SER A 144 -8.16 -7.23 -16.25
C SER A 144 -8.09 -5.88 -15.56
N ALA A 145 -8.13 -4.79 -16.33
CA ALA A 145 -8.28 -3.45 -15.80
C ALA A 145 -9.71 -3.21 -15.31
N TYR A 146 -9.88 -2.36 -14.31
CA TYR A 146 -11.20 -2.11 -13.71
C TYR A 146 -12.22 -1.56 -14.72
N GLN A 147 -11.78 -0.77 -15.74
CA GLN A 147 -12.67 -0.24 -16.78
C GLN A 147 -13.11 -1.31 -17.79
N THR A 148 -12.33 -2.36 -17.96
CA THR A 148 -12.58 -3.41 -18.95
C THR A 148 -12.94 -4.75 -18.33
N ALA A 149 -12.97 -4.83 -17.01
CA ALA A 149 -13.35 -6.02 -16.28
C ALA A 149 -14.81 -6.39 -16.58
N THR A 150 -15.05 -7.68 -16.77
CA THR A 150 -16.37 -8.26 -16.99
C THR A 150 -16.58 -9.42 -16.03
N ARG A 151 -17.81 -9.96 -16.00
CA ARG A 151 -18.10 -11.17 -15.21
C ARG A 151 -17.25 -12.39 -15.64
N GLN A 152 -16.88 -12.47 -16.91
CA GLN A 152 -16.05 -13.55 -17.49
C GLN A 152 -14.56 -13.29 -17.28
N ASN A 153 -14.15 -12.03 -17.21
CA ASN A 153 -12.77 -11.59 -16.96
C ASN A 153 -12.74 -10.55 -15.84
N PRO A 154 -13.00 -10.97 -14.60
CA PRO A 154 -13.06 -10.04 -13.48
C PRO A 154 -11.66 -9.53 -13.09
N GLN A 155 -11.64 -8.40 -12.42
CA GLN A 155 -10.54 -8.03 -11.56
C GLN A 155 -10.72 -8.74 -10.21
N HIS A 156 -9.65 -9.15 -9.58
CA HIS A 156 -9.69 -9.96 -8.37
C HIS A 156 -9.21 -9.16 -7.16
N ALA A 157 -9.80 -9.44 -5.99
CA ALA A 157 -9.23 -9.11 -4.70
C ALA A 157 -8.38 -10.29 -4.22
N TYR A 158 -7.15 -10.05 -3.85
CA TYR A 158 -6.23 -11.09 -3.38
C TYR A 158 -5.71 -10.77 -1.99
N PHE A 159 -5.54 -11.80 -1.16
CA PHE A 159 -5.12 -11.64 0.22
C PHE A 159 -3.90 -12.49 0.52
N PHE A 160 -2.96 -11.90 1.22
CA PHE A 160 -1.84 -12.60 1.86
C PHE A 160 -2.00 -12.44 3.37
N HIS A 161 -1.77 -13.48 4.12
CA HIS A 161 -1.79 -13.44 5.58
C HIS A 161 -0.58 -14.19 6.16
N ARG A 162 -0.17 -13.74 7.31
CA ARG A 162 0.87 -14.37 8.13
C ARG A 162 0.45 -14.28 9.58
#